data_68fe0b472a9ac6ae253198197888025d
#
_entry.id   68fe0b472a9ac6ae253198197888025d
#
_cell.length_a   1.000
_cell.length_b   1.000
_cell.length_c   1.000
_cell.angle_alpha   90.00
_cell.angle_beta   90.00
_cell.angle_gamma   90.00
#
_symmetry.space_group_name_H-M   'P 1'
#
loop_
_entity.id
_entity.type
_entity.pdbx_description
1 polymer ?
#
loop_
_entity_poly.entity_id
_entity_poly.type
_entity_poly.pdbx_seq_one_letter_code
_entity_poly.pdbx_strand_id
1 'polypeptide(L)'
;MTTERDRGERPGKMVSLVLPAVALGAGMAAARLWLDRLQHSRTFVPDRYPNGIWNPEAFGLPAENIWFSTEDGMRLHGWWVPHPQARGTFLYCHGSTGSIAHRIGVLRKLWSLEVNLLAFDYRGYGRSTGQPTEDGLYLDVRAAHDHLTRGLGCRVAEILLFGHSLGGAVAIDCALDRRVAGIVAQATFTHIRDAARAVFPTLPIHLAARRQFRSVDKVSELRIPKLFIHGDADETVPLELGKRLYESAAEPKDFYLVRRGGHNDLHLYGGRRYLRRLSRFRDRCLRA
;
A
#
# COMPACT_ATOMS: atom_id res chain seq x y z
N MET A 1 2.79 -11.53 86.57
CA MET A 1 2.99 -12.52 85.49
C MET A 1 1.96 -12.26 84.43
N THR A 2 2.31 -11.46 83.41
CA THR A 2 1.47 -11.05 82.31
C THR A 2 2.00 -11.72 81.01
N THR A 3 1.18 -12.58 80.47
CA THR A 3 1.47 -13.30 79.23
C THR A 3 1.07 -12.41 78.01
N GLU A 4 2.05 -11.97 77.28
CA GLU A 4 1.93 -11.35 75.96
C GLU A 4 1.44 -12.39 74.97
N ARG A 5 0.32 -12.10 74.25
CA ARG A 5 -0.18 -12.84 73.08
C ARG A 5 0.44 -12.24 71.83
N ASP A 6 1.33 -12.97 71.24
CA ASP A 6 1.86 -12.76 69.91
C ASP A 6 0.70 -12.87 68.89
N ARG A 7 0.46 -11.75 68.13
CA ARG A 7 -0.46 -11.73 66.99
C ARG A 7 0.37 -11.94 65.74
N GLY A 8 0.51 -13.18 65.33
CA GLY A 8 1.08 -13.51 64.01
C GLY A 8 0.26 -12.89 62.90
N GLU A 9 0.82 -11.89 62.22
CA GLU A 9 0.31 -11.36 60.96
C GLU A 9 0.36 -12.46 59.88
N ARG A 10 -0.78 -12.76 59.26
CA ARG A 10 -0.90 -13.73 58.16
C ARG A 10 -0.58 -13.02 56.83
N PRO A 11 0.53 -13.34 56.13
CA PRO A 11 0.87 -12.76 54.81
C PRO A 11 0.18 -13.53 53.68
N GLY A 12 -1.14 -13.70 53.70
CA GLY A 12 -1.81 -14.60 52.77
C GLY A 12 -2.74 -13.94 51.74
N LYS A 13 -3.15 -12.70 51.96
CA LYS A 13 -4.20 -12.09 51.12
C LYS A 13 -3.70 -11.28 49.91
N MET A 14 -2.46 -10.80 49.94
CA MET A 14 -1.92 -9.96 48.82
C MET A 14 -1.41 -10.83 47.67
N VAL A 15 -0.88 -12.02 47.92
CA VAL A 15 -0.42 -12.93 46.87
C VAL A 15 -1.59 -13.55 46.08
N SER A 16 -2.76 -13.69 46.70
CA SER A 16 -3.95 -14.30 46.09
C SER A 16 -4.61 -13.46 45.02
N LEU A 17 -4.39 -12.12 44.98
CA LEU A 17 -4.94 -11.22 43.98
C LEU A 17 -3.94 -10.87 42.84
N VAL A 18 -2.64 -10.99 43.10
CA VAL A 18 -1.59 -10.65 42.13
C VAL A 18 -1.48 -11.71 41.02
N LEU A 19 -1.54 -12.99 41.35
CA LEU A 19 -1.44 -14.09 40.40
C LEU A 19 -2.54 -14.08 39.31
N PRO A 20 -3.84 -13.91 39.61
CA PRO A 20 -4.87 -13.86 38.60
C PRO A 20 -4.78 -12.58 37.75
N ALA A 21 -4.35 -11.44 38.30
CA ALA A 21 -4.14 -10.23 37.56
C ALA A 21 -2.97 -10.34 36.55
N VAL A 22 -1.86 -10.98 36.97
CA VAL A 22 -0.72 -11.26 36.07
C VAL A 22 -1.12 -12.24 34.96
N ALA A 23 -1.86 -13.32 35.32
CA ALA A 23 -2.34 -14.28 34.33
C ALA A 23 -3.31 -13.64 33.30
N LEU A 24 -4.22 -12.77 33.76
CA LEU A 24 -5.13 -12.02 32.89
C LEU A 24 -4.35 -11.07 31.97
N GLY A 25 -3.37 -10.34 32.51
CA GLY A 25 -2.50 -9.46 31.73
C GLY A 25 -1.69 -10.22 30.67
N ALA A 26 -1.12 -11.35 31.00
CA ALA A 26 -0.40 -12.22 30.07
C ALA A 26 -1.32 -12.79 28.97
N GLY A 27 -2.54 -13.19 29.33
CA GLY A 27 -3.57 -13.65 28.39
C GLY A 27 -3.98 -12.55 27.40
N MET A 28 -4.21 -11.33 27.89
CA MET A 28 -4.53 -10.17 27.05
C MET A 28 -3.36 -9.81 26.11
N ALA A 29 -2.12 -9.85 26.59
CA ALA A 29 -0.94 -9.60 25.77
C ALA A 29 -0.78 -10.65 24.67
N ALA A 30 -0.96 -11.94 25.00
CA ALA A 30 -0.92 -13.03 24.04
C ALA A 30 -2.02 -12.94 22.98
N ALA A 31 -3.25 -12.61 23.38
CA ALA A 31 -4.37 -12.39 22.48
C ALA A 31 -4.09 -11.22 21.52
N ARG A 32 -3.52 -10.13 22.04
CA ARG A 32 -3.14 -8.96 21.23
C ARG A 32 -2.05 -9.31 20.21
N LEU A 33 -0.99 -10.00 20.63
CA LEU A 33 0.07 -10.47 19.72
C LEU A 33 -0.47 -11.41 18.63
N TRP A 34 -1.42 -12.26 18.97
CA TRP A 34 -2.07 -13.14 18.01
C TRP A 34 -2.90 -12.34 16.99
N LEU A 35 -3.68 -11.36 17.45
CA LEU A 35 -4.46 -10.47 16.57
C LEU A 35 -3.54 -9.64 15.66
N ASP A 36 -2.44 -9.08 16.19
CA ASP A 36 -1.45 -8.33 15.41
C ASP A 36 -0.83 -9.20 14.32
N ARG A 37 -0.48 -10.45 14.62
CA ARG A 37 0.04 -11.43 13.64
C ARG A 37 -0.99 -11.79 12.59
N LEU A 38 -2.23 -12.04 13.01
CA LEU A 38 -3.34 -12.35 12.10
C LEU A 38 -3.60 -11.19 11.16
N GLN A 39 -3.65 -9.97 11.66
CA GLN A 39 -3.79 -8.77 10.83
C GLN A 39 -2.62 -8.62 9.87
N HIS A 40 -1.38 -8.77 10.35
CA HIS A 40 -0.20 -8.67 9.49
C HIS A 40 -0.26 -9.66 8.32
N SER A 41 -0.56 -10.95 8.59
CA SER A 41 -0.65 -11.99 7.57
C SER A 41 -1.82 -11.80 6.59
N ARG A 42 -2.87 -11.07 7.00
CA ARG A 42 -4.00 -10.73 6.12
C ARG A 42 -3.79 -9.44 5.34
N THR A 43 -2.97 -8.53 5.89
CA THR A 43 -2.64 -7.27 5.22
C THR A 43 -1.55 -7.47 4.17
N PHE A 44 -0.52 -8.25 4.47
CA PHE A 44 0.61 -8.49 3.58
C PHE A 44 0.60 -9.95 3.15
N VAL A 45 0.36 -10.19 1.88
CA VAL A 45 0.30 -11.53 1.27
C VAL A 45 1.34 -11.59 0.13
N PRO A 46 2.64 -11.55 0.48
CA PRO A 46 3.69 -11.52 -0.51
C PRO A 46 3.87 -12.86 -1.21
N ASP A 47 4.00 -12.83 -2.53
CA ASP A 47 4.61 -13.91 -3.28
C ASP A 47 6.08 -13.60 -3.50
N ARG A 48 6.93 -14.58 -3.20
CA ARG A 48 8.38 -14.47 -3.37
C ARG A 48 8.81 -15.20 -4.65
N TYR A 49 9.94 -14.74 -5.21
CA TYR A 49 10.60 -15.47 -6.28
C TYR A 49 10.81 -16.95 -5.88
N PRO A 50 10.56 -17.93 -6.77
CA PRO A 50 10.28 -17.78 -8.21
C PRO A 50 8.78 -17.73 -8.59
N ASN A 51 7.83 -17.57 -7.65
CA ASN A 51 6.42 -17.53 -7.98
C ASN A 51 6.08 -16.33 -8.88
N GLY A 52 5.28 -16.59 -9.94
CA GLY A 52 4.88 -15.57 -10.91
C GLY A 52 5.71 -15.61 -12.21
N ILE A 53 5.46 -14.63 -13.07
CA ILE A 53 6.11 -14.52 -14.39
C ILE A 53 7.27 -13.53 -14.28
N TRP A 54 8.52 -14.01 -14.33
CA TRP A 54 9.74 -13.22 -14.15
C TRP A 54 10.47 -12.92 -15.47
N ASN A 55 9.84 -13.22 -16.59
CA ASN A 55 10.30 -12.88 -17.93
C ASN A 55 9.25 -11.98 -18.62
N PRO A 56 9.15 -10.69 -18.25
CA PRO A 56 8.17 -9.77 -18.81
C PRO A 56 8.37 -9.49 -20.31
N GLU A 57 9.59 -9.65 -20.82
CA GLU A 57 9.93 -9.47 -22.25
C GLU A 57 9.18 -10.48 -23.13
N ALA A 58 9.01 -11.73 -22.69
CA ALA A 58 8.21 -12.72 -23.41
C ALA A 58 6.74 -12.29 -23.60
N PHE A 59 6.29 -11.31 -22.86
CA PHE A 59 4.96 -10.72 -22.94
C PHE A 59 4.97 -9.32 -23.58
N GLY A 60 6.08 -8.92 -24.20
CA GLY A 60 6.24 -7.65 -24.90
C GLY A 60 6.34 -6.43 -23.96
N LEU A 61 6.89 -6.62 -22.75
CA LEU A 61 7.24 -5.55 -21.82
C LEU A 61 8.78 -5.52 -21.69
N PRO A 62 9.50 -4.60 -22.34
CA PRO A 62 10.95 -4.56 -22.35
C PRO A 62 11.49 -4.02 -21.00
N ALA A 63 11.51 -4.89 -20.00
CA ALA A 63 11.84 -4.54 -18.65
C ALA A 63 13.29 -4.89 -18.31
N GLU A 64 13.99 -3.95 -17.71
CA GLU A 64 15.31 -4.11 -17.13
C GLU A 64 15.20 -4.40 -15.65
N ASN A 65 15.86 -5.44 -15.14
CA ASN A 65 15.94 -5.68 -13.70
C ASN A 65 16.83 -4.62 -13.04
N ILE A 66 16.28 -3.94 -12.07
CA ILE A 66 17.03 -2.93 -11.29
C ILE A 66 17.00 -3.28 -9.81
N TRP A 67 17.99 -2.74 -9.10
CA TRP A 67 18.12 -2.87 -7.65
C TRP A 67 18.48 -1.54 -7.04
N PHE A 68 17.87 -1.23 -5.92
CA PHE A 68 18.17 -0.03 -5.14
C PHE A 68 17.98 -0.30 -3.64
N SER A 69 18.54 0.56 -2.80
CA SER A 69 18.49 0.38 -1.35
C SER A 69 17.65 1.46 -0.70
N THR A 70 16.98 1.08 0.37
CA THR A 70 16.29 1.99 1.28
C THR A 70 17.27 2.59 2.29
N GLU A 71 16.88 3.67 2.96
CA GLU A 71 17.70 4.32 3.99
C GLU A 71 17.97 3.41 5.21
N ASP A 72 17.08 2.46 5.51
CA ASP A 72 17.22 1.44 6.55
C ASP A 72 17.87 0.13 6.05
N GLY A 73 18.51 0.16 4.88
CA GLY A 73 19.39 -0.90 4.37
C GLY A 73 18.67 -2.07 3.68
N MET A 74 17.38 -1.99 3.39
CA MET A 74 16.72 -3.02 2.60
C MET A 74 17.13 -2.90 1.12
N ARG A 75 17.37 -4.04 0.45
CA ARG A 75 17.63 -4.12 -0.98
C ARG A 75 16.35 -4.49 -1.70
N LEU A 76 15.87 -3.58 -2.55
CA LEU A 76 14.63 -3.73 -3.30
C LEU A 76 14.92 -4.05 -4.76
N HIS A 77 14.07 -4.90 -5.33
CA HIS A 77 14.07 -5.28 -6.74
C HIS A 77 12.93 -4.57 -7.47
N GLY A 78 13.17 -4.18 -8.69
CA GLY A 78 12.15 -3.62 -9.56
C GLY A 78 12.44 -3.87 -11.04
N TRP A 79 11.47 -3.52 -11.86
CA TRP A 79 11.57 -3.46 -13.31
C TRP A 79 11.52 -2.01 -13.75
N TRP A 80 12.60 -1.57 -14.39
CA TRP A 80 12.60 -0.36 -15.17
C TRP A 80 12.17 -0.68 -16.60
N VAL A 81 11.16 0.02 -17.10
CA VAL A 81 10.62 -0.19 -18.45
C VAL A 81 10.66 1.15 -19.18
N PRO A 82 11.75 1.48 -19.86
CA PRO A 82 11.84 2.71 -20.64
C PRO A 82 10.89 2.65 -21.84
N HIS A 83 10.37 3.80 -22.23
CA HIS A 83 9.56 3.93 -23.43
C HIS A 83 10.24 4.91 -24.40
N PRO A 84 10.42 4.55 -25.71
CA PRO A 84 11.18 5.38 -26.66
C PRO A 84 10.54 6.76 -26.91
N GLN A 85 9.26 6.89 -26.64
CA GLN A 85 8.48 8.15 -26.80
C GLN A 85 7.91 8.61 -25.45
N ALA A 86 8.64 8.37 -24.36
CA ALA A 86 8.14 8.65 -23.01
C ALA A 86 7.77 10.13 -22.84
N ARG A 87 6.57 10.36 -22.34
CA ARG A 87 6.01 11.66 -22.01
C ARG A 87 5.89 11.89 -20.51
N GLY A 88 6.53 11.03 -19.72
CA GLY A 88 6.54 11.03 -18.26
C GLY A 88 6.87 9.66 -17.73
N THR A 89 6.86 9.52 -16.41
CA THR A 89 7.23 8.28 -15.72
C THR A 89 6.16 7.89 -14.70
N PHE A 90 5.64 6.68 -14.77
CA PHE A 90 4.85 6.12 -13.68
C PHE A 90 5.72 5.32 -12.71
N LEU A 91 5.64 5.67 -11.42
CA LEU A 91 6.08 4.83 -10.33
C LEU A 91 4.89 3.98 -9.89
N TYR A 92 4.95 2.69 -10.19
CA TYR A 92 3.86 1.75 -9.93
C TYR A 92 4.01 1.08 -8.56
N CYS A 93 3.05 1.35 -7.68
CA CYS A 93 2.92 0.79 -6.35
C CYS A 93 1.83 -0.29 -6.36
N HIS A 94 2.21 -1.57 -6.27
CA HIS A 94 1.27 -2.69 -6.34
C HIS A 94 0.44 -2.87 -5.07
N GLY A 95 -0.59 -3.71 -5.14
CA GLY A 95 -1.44 -4.06 -3.99
C GLY A 95 -0.77 -5.05 -3.02
N SER A 96 -1.49 -5.43 -1.97
CA SER A 96 -1.00 -6.26 -0.87
C SER A 96 -0.68 -7.71 -1.22
N THR A 97 -1.18 -8.23 -2.33
CA THR A 97 -1.05 -9.63 -2.73
C THR A 97 -0.14 -9.79 -3.93
N GLY A 98 0.68 -10.84 -3.95
CA GLY A 98 1.53 -11.19 -5.08
C GLY A 98 2.85 -10.43 -5.10
N SER A 99 3.31 -10.08 -6.30
CA SER A 99 4.53 -9.33 -6.61
C SER A 99 4.38 -8.62 -7.95
N ILE A 100 5.39 -7.88 -8.42
CA ILE A 100 5.38 -7.29 -9.78
C ILE A 100 5.24 -8.37 -10.87
N ALA A 101 5.69 -9.60 -10.61
CA ALA A 101 5.58 -10.73 -11.53
C ALA A 101 4.13 -11.13 -11.87
N HIS A 102 3.16 -10.68 -11.09
CA HIS A 102 1.73 -10.86 -11.31
C HIS A 102 1.06 -9.66 -12.01
N ARG A 103 1.82 -8.62 -12.38
CA ARG A 103 1.29 -7.33 -12.86
C ARG A 103 1.60 -7.03 -14.33
N ILE A 104 2.21 -7.96 -15.07
CA ILE A 104 2.63 -7.74 -16.47
C ILE A 104 1.48 -7.21 -17.34
N GLY A 105 0.27 -7.76 -17.18
CA GLY A 105 -0.88 -7.34 -17.97
C GLY A 105 -1.26 -5.86 -17.79
N VAL A 106 -1.27 -5.37 -16.56
CA VAL A 106 -1.56 -3.95 -16.28
C VAL A 106 -0.37 -3.07 -16.63
N LEU A 107 0.88 -3.52 -16.35
CA LEU A 107 2.08 -2.77 -16.69
C LEU A 107 2.20 -2.54 -18.20
N ARG A 108 1.94 -3.55 -19.05
CA ARG A 108 1.88 -3.38 -20.50
C ARG A 108 0.87 -2.33 -20.96
N LYS A 109 -0.32 -2.30 -20.31
CA LYS A 109 -1.34 -1.28 -20.64
C LYS A 109 -0.92 0.11 -20.19
N LEU A 110 -0.24 0.23 -19.05
CA LEU A 110 0.31 1.52 -18.62
C LEU A 110 1.44 1.96 -19.55
N TRP A 111 2.34 1.06 -19.91
CA TRP A 111 3.44 1.35 -20.83
C TRP A 111 2.96 1.82 -22.21
N SER A 112 1.85 1.27 -22.73
CA SER A 112 1.23 1.71 -23.98
C SER A 112 0.69 3.15 -23.96
N LEU A 113 0.75 3.82 -22.81
CA LEU A 113 0.44 5.25 -22.68
C LEU A 113 1.65 6.16 -22.96
N GLU A 114 2.72 5.65 -23.58
CA GLU A 114 3.94 6.42 -23.88
C GLU A 114 4.56 6.99 -22.59
N VAL A 115 4.77 6.14 -21.59
CA VAL A 115 5.41 6.49 -20.32
C VAL A 115 6.51 5.49 -19.98
N ASN A 116 7.56 5.98 -19.33
CA ASN A 116 8.44 5.07 -18.59
C ASN A 116 7.71 4.47 -17.42
N LEU A 117 8.08 3.26 -17.01
CA LEU A 117 7.55 2.65 -15.80
C LEU A 117 8.69 2.21 -14.88
N LEU A 118 8.55 2.48 -13.60
CA LEU A 118 9.24 1.79 -12.54
C LEU A 118 8.20 1.02 -11.72
N ALA A 119 8.19 -0.31 -11.84
CA ALA A 119 7.44 -1.21 -10.98
C ALA A 119 8.42 -1.91 -10.05
N PHE A 120 8.17 -1.92 -8.76
CA PHE A 120 9.08 -2.51 -7.78
C PHE A 120 8.32 -3.37 -6.77
N ASP A 121 9.02 -4.33 -6.20
CA ASP A 121 8.53 -5.14 -5.10
C ASP A 121 8.90 -4.49 -3.77
N TYR A 122 7.92 -4.31 -2.90
CA TYR A 122 8.17 -3.87 -1.52
C TYR A 122 9.05 -4.88 -0.78
N ARG A 123 9.63 -4.45 0.33
CA ARG A 123 10.34 -5.36 1.23
C ARG A 123 9.52 -6.61 1.55
N GLY A 124 10.14 -7.78 1.43
CA GLY A 124 9.49 -9.07 1.65
C GLY A 124 8.69 -9.62 0.48
N TYR A 125 8.51 -8.86 -0.61
CA TYR A 125 7.86 -9.28 -1.84
C TYR A 125 8.88 -9.63 -2.92
N GLY A 126 8.50 -10.51 -3.86
CA GLY A 126 9.27 -10.89 -5.02
C GLY A 126 10.71 -11.26 -4.70
N ARG A 127 11.64 -10.46 -5.21
CA ARG A 127 13.09 -10.62 -4.97
C ARG A 127 13.63 -9.64 -3.91
N SER A 128 12.80 -8.74 -3.37
CA SER A 128 13.18 -7.76 -2.36
C SER A 128 13.46 -8.41 -1.01
N THR A 129 14.43 -7.87 -0.26
CA THR A 129 14.79 -8.35 1.09
C THR A 129 13.81 -7.84 2.15
N GLY A 130 13.97 -8.30 3.39
CA GLY A 130 13.23 -7.79 4.55
C GLY A 130 11.87 -8.42 4.77
N GLN A 131 11.06 -7.74 5.60
CA GLN A 131 9.69 -8.11 5.96
C GLN A 131 8.77 -6.89 5.78
N PRO A 132 7.56 -7.04 5.23
CA PRO A 132 6.66 -5.91 4.99
C PRO A 132 6.12 -5.34 6.31
N THR A 133 6.16 -4.02 6.42
CA THR A 133 5.51 -3.25 7.49
C THR A 133 4.99 -1.95 6.88
N GLU A 134 4.02 -1.28 7.51
CA GLU A 134 3.50 -0.01 7.01
C GLU A 134 4.61 1.03 6.82
N ASP A 135 5.39 1.32 7.87
CA ASP A 135 6.50 2.28 7.80
C ASP A 135 7.55 1.84 6.78
N GLY A 136 7.81 0.52 6.70
CA GLY A 136 8.75 -0.04 5.74
C GLY A 136 8.31 0.21 4.29
N LEU A 137 7.03 0.01 3.97
CA LEU A 137 6.53 0.28 2.62
C LEU A 137 6.63 1.77 2.25
N TYR A 138 6.50 2.68 3.23
CA TYR A 138 6.71 4.10 3.02
C TYR A 138 8.19 4.43 2.71
N LEU A 139 9.13 3.79 3.40
CA LEU A 139 10.55 3.90 3.07
C LEU A 139 10.86 3.32 1.68
N ASP A 140 10.22 2.20 1.33
CA ASP A 140 10.42 1.54 0.05
C ASP A 140 10.01 2.42 -1.14
N VAL A 141 8.84 3.04 -1.08
CA VAL A 141 8.37 3.92 -2.18
C VAL A 141 9.20 5.21 -2.27
N ARG A 142 9.68 5.75 -1.14
CA ARG A 142 10.59 6.91 -1.15
C ARG A 142 11.92 6.55 -1.80
N ALA A 143 12.47 5.38 -1.49
CA ALA A 143 13.68 4.87 -2.13
C ALA A 143 13.48 4.65 -3.65
N ALA A 144 12.32 4.13 -4.06
CA ALA A 144 11.98 3.98 -5.47
C ALA A 144 11.88 5.34 -6.19
N HIS A 145 11.24 6.34 -5.56
CA HIS A 145 11.19 7.70 -6.08
C HIS A 145 12.59 8.35 -6.17
N ASP A 146 13.41 8.19 -5.14
CA ASP A 146 14.79 8.71 -5.11
C ASP A 146 15.66 8.00 -6.16
N HIS A 147 15.44 6.71 -6.43
CA HIS A 147 16.10 6.00 -7.52
C HIS A 147 15.69 6.53 -8.90
N LEU A 148 14.41 6.85 -9.13
CA LEU A 148 13.96 7.51 -10.36
C LEU A 148 14.66 8.84 -10.58
N THR A 149 14.77 9.66 -9.54
CA THR A 149 15.30 11.03 -9.66
C THR A 149 16.82 11.08 -9.70
N ARG A 150 17.50 10.37 -8.77
CA ARG A 150 18.95 10.43 -8.61
C ARG A 150 19.68 9.35 -9.42
N GLY A 151 19.08 8.17 -9.56
CA GLY A 151 19.67 7.03 -10.28
C GLY A 151 19.39 7.06 -11.78
N LEU A 152 18.14 7.33 -12.17
CA LEU A 152 17.70 7.30 -13.57
C LEU A 152 17.53 8.71 -14.18
N GLY A 153 17.76 9.78 -13.42
CA GLY A 153 17.69 11.16 -13.90
C GLY A 153 16.29 11.65 -14.30
N CYS A 154 15.23 11.00 -13.84
CA CYS A 154 13.84 11.42 -14.12
C CYS A 154 13.54 12.75 -13.44
N ARG A 155 12.93 13.69 -14.17
CA ARG A 155 12.50 14.97 -13.60
C ARG A 155 11.31 14.78 -12.68
N VAL A 156 11.37 15.34 -11.45
CA VAL A 156 10.28 15.20 -10.44
C VAL A 156 8.92 15.67 -10.98
N ALA A 157 8.91 16.71 -11.81
CA ALA A 157 7.71 17.24 -12.45
C ALA A 157 7.11 16.29 -13.52
N GLU A 158 7.78 15.18 -13.85
CA GLU A 158 7.31 14.18 -14.80
C GLU A 158 7.00 12.83 -14.16
N ILE A 159 7.18 12.72 -12.82
CA ILE A 159 6.87 11.50 -12.10
C ILE A 159 5.42 11.53 -11.61
N LEU A 160 4.64 10.52 -12.01
CA LEU A 160 3.30 10.27 -11.51
C LEU A 160 3.32 8.98 -10.68
N LEU A 161 2.72 9.01 -9.49
CA LEU A 161 2.53 7.81 -8.70
C LEU A 161 1.27 7.09 -9.17
N PHE A 162 1.38 5.78 -9.40
CA PHE A 162 0.23 4.92 -9.69
C PHE A 162 0.12 3.87 -8.59
N GLY A 163 -0.85 4.04 -7.70
CA GLY A 163 -1.08 3.12 -6.59
C GLY A 163 -2.34 2.29 -6.77
N HIS A 164 -2.22 0.97 -6.65
CA HIS A 164 -3.33 0.03 -6.66
C HIS A 164 -3.59 -0.53 -5.26
N SER A 165 -4.82 -0.43 -4.76
CA SER A 165 -5.22 -0.98 -3.46
C SER A 165 -4.32 -0.45 -2.33
N LEU A 166 -3.59 -1.31 -1.61
CA LEU A 166 -2.56 -0.92 -0.64
C LEU A 166 -1.55 0.08 -1.23
N GLY A 167 -1.15 -0.11 -2.48
CA GLY A 167 -0.24 0.78 -3.18
C GLY A 167 -0.78 2.21 -3.35
N GLY A 168 -2.11 2.40 -3.33
CA GLY A 168 -2.73 3.72 -3.31
C GLY A 168 -2.43 4.48 -2.02
N ALA A 169 -2.49 3.80 -0.86
CA ALA A 169 -2.12 4.38 0.42
C ALA A 169 -0.62 4.72 0.49
N VAL A 170 0.23 3.83 -0.06
CA VAL A 170 1.67 4.03 -0.15
C VAL A 170 2.01 5.23 -1.06
N ALA A 171 1.34 5.36 -2.20
CA ALA A 171 1.52 6.48 -3.12
C ALA A 171 1.10 7.82 -2.49
N ILE A 172 -0.02 7.85 -1.76
CA ILE A 172 -0.50 9.04 -1.05
C ILE A 172 0.53 9.48 0.00
N ASP A 173 1.09 8.55 0.78
CA ASP A 173 2.13 8.85 1.78
C ASP A 173 3.39 9.41 1.12
N CYS A 174 3.86 8.79 0.04
CA CYS A 174 5.05 9.24 -0.69
C CYS A 174 4.92 10.70 -1.14
N ALA A 175 3.74 11.10 -1.62
CA ALA A 175 3.51 12.45 -2.13
C ALA A 175 3.49 13.54 -1.06
N LEU A 176 3.42 13.22 0.23
CA LEU A 176 3.60 14.19 1.32
C LEU A 176 5.07 14.63 1.43
N ASP A 177 6.00 13.70 1.19
CA ASP A 177 7.44 13.93 1.40
C ASP A 177 8.23 14.10 0.09
N ARG A 178 7.67 13.67 -1.03
CA ARG A 178 8.33 13.70 -2.35
C ARG A 178 7.48 14.47 -3.35
N ARG A 179 8.11 15.39 -4.06
CA ARG A 179 7.44 16.12 -5.15
C ARG A 179 7.17 15.18 -6.32
N VAL A 180 5.94 15.21 -6.84
CA VAL A 180 5.48 14.43 -7.99
C VAL A 180 4.46 15.24 -8.79
N ALA A 181 4.29 14.92 -10.07
CA ALA A 181 3.33 15.60 -10.96
C ALA A 181 1.87 15.29 -10.62
N GLY A 182 1.59 14.11 -10.06
CA GLY A 182 0.23 13.71 -9.71
C GLY A 182 0.14 12.27 -9.22
N ILE A 183 -1.06 11.87 -8.76
CA ILE A 183 -1.34 10.54 -8.21
C ILE A 183 -2.53 9.92 -8.91
N VAL A 184 -2.41 8.66 -9.31
CA VAL A 184 -3.52 7.76 -9.62
C VAL A 184 -3.73 6.83 -8.43
N ALA A 185 -4.87 6.94 -7.77
CA ALA A 185 -5.27 6.10 -6.63
C ALA A 185 -6.38 5.15 -7.10
N GLN A 186 -6.01 3.89 -7.40
CA GLN A 186 -6.92 2.91 -7.96
C GLN A 186 -7.35 1.88 -6.92
N ALA A 187 -8.68 1.65 -6.77
CA ALA A 187 -9.27 0.63 -5.90
C ALA A 187 -8.70 0.68 -4.47
N THR A 188 -8.52 1.89 -3.93
CA THR A 188 -7.90 2.12 -2.62
C THR A 188 -8.92 2.58 -1.58
N PHE A 189 -8.50 2.68 -0.32
CA PHE A 189 -9.36 2.79 0.85
C PHE A 189 -8.98 4.01 1.73
N THR A 190 -9.88 4.36 2.65
CA THR A 190 -9.66 5.40 3.68
C THR A 190 -8.63 4.99 4.73
N HIS A 191 -8.85 3.80 5.33
CA HIS A 191 -7.97 3.14 6.30
C HIS A 191 -7.99 1.63 6.05
N ILE A 192 -6.91 0.94 6.34
CA ILE A 192 -6.87 -0.53 6.21
C ILE A 192 -7.91 -1.23 7.08
N ARG A 193 -8.21 -0.67 8.27
CA ARG A 193 -9.25 -1.21 9.16
C ARG A 193 -10.64 -1.15 8.54
N ASP A 194 -10.94 -0.10 7.75
CA ASP A 194 -12.25 0.05 7.12
C ASP A 194 -12.43 -1.02 6.02
N ALA A 195 -11.36 -1.26 5.23
CA ALA A 195 -11.33 -2.35 4.26
C ALA A 195 -11.44 -3.73 4.95
N ALA A 196 -10.67 -3.95 6.02
CA ALA A 196 -10.73 -5.20 6.78
C ALA A 196 -12.11 -5.45 7.39
N ARG A 197 -12.78 -4.41 7.91
CA ARG A 197 -14.14 -4.52 8.44
C ARG A 197 -15.18 -4.86 7.36
N ALA A 198 -14.99 -4.34 6.16
CA ALA A 198 -15.89 -4.63 5.04
C ALA A 198 -15.77 -6.09 4.57
N VAL A 199 -14.54 -6.63 4.54
CA VAL A 199 -14.27 -8.03 4.12
C VAL A 199 -14.53 -9.04 5.23
N PHE A 200 -14.28 -8.67 6.50
CA PHE A 200 -14.41 -9.55 7.67
C PHE A 200 -15.28 -8.91 8.75
N PRO A 201 -16.60 -8.72 8.50
CA PRO A 201 -17.47 -7.97 9.41
C PRO A 201 -17.61 -8.61 10.80
N THR A 202 -17.48 -9.94 10.90
CA THR A 202 -17.63 -10.71 12.14
C THR A 202 -16.36 -10.85 12.96
N LEU A 203 -15.18 -10.53 12.38
CA LEU A 203 -13.90 -10.67 13.07
C LEU A 203 -13.45 -9.31 13.63
N PRO A 204 -13.02 -9.25 14.90
CA PRO A 204 -12.59 -8.00 15.54
C PRO A 204 -11.18 -7.53 15.10
N ILE A 205 -10.71 -7.98 13.93
CA ILE A 205 -9.37 -7.66 13.39
C ILE A 205 -9.14 -6.14 13.31
N HIS A 206 -10.21 -5.39 13.02
CA HIS A 206 -10.16 -3.93 12.93
C HIS A 206 -9.88 -3.23 14.27
N LEU A 207 -10.08 -3.91 15.42
CA LEU A 207 -9.79 -3.36 16.74
C LEU A 207 -8.31 -3.47 17.13
N ALA A 208 -7.59 -4.42 16.55
CA ALA A 208 -6.18 -4.67 16.83
C ALA A 208 -5.22 -3.79 16.00
N ALA A 209 -5.72 -3.12 14.97
CA ALA A 209 -4.90 -2.40 14.01
C ALA A 209 -4.16 -1.20 14.64
N ARG A 210 -2.88 -1.39 14.97
CA ARG A 210 -1.96 -0.31 15.41
C ARG A 210 -1.60 0.61 14.25
N ARG A 211 -1.40 0.05 13.07
CA ARG A 211 -1.00 0.73 11.83
C ARG A 211 -2.16 0.61 10.87
N GLN A 212 -2.50 1.67 10.18
CA GLN A 212 -3.82 1.75 9.56
C GLN A 212 -3.82 2.27 8.13
N PHE A 213 -2.64 2.53 7.53
CA PHE A 213 -2.59 3.17 6.21
C PHE A 213 -3.65 4.29 6.10
N ARG A 214 -3.52 5.32 6.94
CA ARG A 214 -4.51 6.39 7.12
C ARG A 214 -4.54 7.34 5.91
N SER A 215 -4.99 6.83 4.77
CA SER A 215 -5.00 7.57 3.51
C SER A 215 -5.90 8.81 3.56
N VAL A 216 -7.02 8.72 4.30
CA VAL A 216 -8.00 9.81 4.39
C VAL A 216 -7.43 11.05 5.08
N ASP A 217 -6.57 10.88 6.08
CA ASP A 217 -5.97 12.01 6.78
C ASP A 217 -4.90 12.70 5.93
N LYS A 218 -4.16 11.90 5.16
CA LYS A 218 -3.04 12.35 4.33
C LYS A 218 -3.48 13.03 3.04
N VAL A 219 -4.52 12.49 2.39
CA VAL A 219 -4.94 12.95 1.07
C VAL A 219 -5.52 14.37 1.07
N SER A 220 -6.03 14.82 2.22
CA SER A 220 -6.54 16.17 2.42
C SER A 220 -5.45 17.25 2.38
N GLU A 221 -4.19 16.88 2.63
CA GLU A 221 -3.03 17.79 2.62
C GLU A 221 -2.45 17.98 1.22
N LEU A 222 -2.68 17.03 0.32
CA LEU A 222 -2.10 17.04 -1.02
C LEU A 222 -2.80 18.04 -1.95
N ARG A 223 -2.07 19.01 -2.48
CA ARG A 223 -2.55 20.04 -3.43
C ARG A 223 -2.15 19.75 -4.89
N ILE A 224 -1.67 18.55 -5.18
CA ILE A 224 -1.31 18.10 -6.51
C ILE A 224 -2.49 17.39 -7.19
N PRO A 225 -2.52 17.25 -8.54
CA PRO A 225 -3.58 16.52 -9.25
C PRO A 225 -3.72 15.07 -8.77
N LYS A 226 -4.97 14.63 -8.56
CA LYS A 226 -5.30 13.26 -8.15
C LYS A 226 -6.41 12.70 -9.03
N LEU A 227 -6.23 11.45 -9.48
CA LEU A 227 -7.25 10.67 -10.18
C LEU A 227 -7.59 9.44 -9.35
N PHE A 228 -8.81 9.38 -8.83
CA PHE A 228 -9.35 8.21 -8.16
C PHE A 228 -10.07 7.33 -9.18
N ILE A 229 -9.75 6.03 -9.21
CA ILE A 229 -10.40 5.05 -10.08
C ILE A 229 -10.94 3.93 -9.22
N HIS A 230 -12.23 3.59 -9.39
CA HIS A 230 -12.84 2.49 -8.64
C HIS A 230 -13.86 1.73 -9.48
N GLY A 231 -14.04 0.45 -9.17
CA GLY A 231 -15.07 -0.39 -9.77
C GLY A 231 -16.34 -0.44 -8.94
N ASP A 232 -17.50 -0.56 -9.57
CA ASP A 232 -18.76 -0.71 -8.84
C ASP A 232 -19.06 -2.18 -8.45
N ALA A 233 -18.22 -3.13 -8.90
CA ALA A 233 -18.27 -4.53 -8.50
C ALA A 233 -17.02 -4.96 -7.68
N ASP A 234 -16.33 -4.00 -7.00
CA ASP A 234 -15.19 -4.30 -6.15
C ASP A 234 -15.65 -4.90 -4.81
N GLU A 235 -15.45 -6.22 -4.66
CA GLU A 235 -15.81 -6.97 -3.45
C GLU A 235 -14.70 -6.96 -2.39
N THR A 236 -13.49 -6.51 -2.75
CA THR A 236 -12.33 -6.45 -1.84
C THR A 236 -12.26 -5.11 -1.10
N VAL A 237 -12.41 -4.02 -1.83
CA VAL A 237 -12.50 -2.66 -1.29
C VAL A 237 -13.79 -2.04 -1.79
N PRO A 238 -14.86 -1.97 -0.98
CA PRO A 238 -16.13 -1.40 -1.39
C PRO A 238 -16.00 0.01 -1.97
N LEU A 239 -16.76 0.27 -3.03
CA LEU A 239 -16.77 1.56 -3.74
C LEU A 239 -16.90 2.77 -2.81
N GLU A 240 -17.68 2.62 -1.74
CA GLU A 240 -17.94 3.67 -0.74
C GLU A 240 -16.66 4.16 -0.06
N LEU A 241 -15.66 3.27 0.15
CA LEU A 241 -14.36 3.67 0.72
C LEU A 241 -13.56 4.53 -0.28
N GLY A 242 -13.60 4.17 -1.56
CA GLY A 242 -12.98 4.98 -2.62
C GLY A 242 -13.65 6.35 -2.79
N LYS A 243 -14.98 6.42 -2.70
CA LYS A 243 -15.73 7.68 -2.73
C LYS A 243 -15.42 8.57 -1.52
N ARG A 244 -15.44 8.01 -0.31
CA ARG A 244 -15.08 8.74 0.91
C ARG A 244 -13.65 9.30 0.85
N LEU A 245 -12.71 8.51 0.32
CA LEU A 245 -11.33 8.98 0.13
C LEU A 245 -11.27 10.12 -0.88
N TYR A 246 -12.00 10.02 -2.00
CA TYR A 246 -12.11 11.10 -2.98
C TYR A 246 -12.72 12.36 -2.39
N GLU A 247 -13.81 12.24 -1.62
CA GLU A 247 -14.49 13.37 -0.99
C GLU A 247 -13.57 14.12 -0.02
N SER A 248 -12.75 13.38 0.74
CA SER A 248 -11.78 13.94 1.69
C SER A 248 -10.55 14.56 1.03
N ALA A 249 -10.29 14.27 -0.23
CA ALA A 249 -9.12 14.79 -0.93
C ALA A 249 -9.29 16.28 -1.27
N ALA A 250 -8.21 17.05 -1.13
CA ALA A 250 -8.16 18.42 -1.60
C ALA A 250 -8.18 18.50 -3.15
N GLU A 251 -8.58 19.64 -3.70
CA GLU A 251 -8.45 19.91 -5.13
C GLU A 251 -6.95 20.06 -5.56
N PRO A 252 -6.61 19.82 -6.84
CA PRO A 252 -7.46 19.31 -7.91
C PRO A 252 -7.60 17.78 -7.85
N LYS A 253 -8.82 17.30 -8.08
CA LYS A 253 -9.15 15.87 -8.03
C LYS A 253 -10.21 15.48 -9.06
N ASP A 254 -10.13 14.23 -9.54
CA ASP A 254 -11.12 13.61 -10.41
C ASP A 254 -11.49 12.23 -9.89
N PHE A 255 -12.72 11.78 -10.20
CA PHE A 255 -13.18 10.42 -9.94
C PHE A 255 -13.60 9.73 -11.25
N TYR A 256 -13.15 8.49 -11.44
CA TYR A 256 -13.55 7.66 -12.58
C TYR A 256 -14.11 6.32 -12.10
N LEU A 257 -15.42 6.13 -12.27
CA LEU A 257 -16.10 4.86 -11.99
C LEU A 257 -15.98 3.93 -13.20
N VAL A 258 -15.46 2.73 -12.96
CA VAL A 258 -15.44 1.64 -13.94
C VAL A 258 -16.63 0.73 -13.69
N ARG A 259 -17.62 0.78 -14.58
CA ARG A 259 -18.81 -0.05 -14.49
C ARG A 259 -18.46 -1.52 -14.61
N ARG A 260 -19.04 -2.37 -13.72
CA ARG A 260 -18.82 -3.80 -13.64
C ARG A 260 -17.36 -4.20 -13.36
N GLY A 261 -16.51 -3.26 -13.04
CA GLY A 261 -15.11 -3.51 -12.67
C GLY A 261 -15.01 -4.01 -11.24
N GLY A 262 -14.26 -5.08 -11.04
CA GLY A 262 -13.86 -5.60 -9.74
C GLY A 262 -12.57 -4.97 -9.25
N HIS A 263 -11.93 -5.59 -8.26
CA HIS A 263 -10.73 -5.06 -7.61
C HIS A 263 -9.49 -5.04 -8.52
N ASN A 264 -9.30 -6.10 -9.32
CA ASN A 264 -8.05 -6.32 -10.07
C ASN A 264 -8.19 -6.15 -11.60
N ASP A 265 -9.38 -5.94 -12.13
CA ASP A 265 -9.69 -6.01 -13.56
C ASP A 265 -10.18 -4.68 -14.16
N LEU A 266 -10.07 -3.58 -13.44
CA LEU A 266 -10.50 -2.25 -13.87
C LEU A 266 -9.95 -1.87 -15.26
N HIS A 267 -8.73 -2.28 -15.55
CA HIS A 267 -8.08 -2.07 -16.85
C HIS A 267 -8.69 -2.92 -17.98
N LEU A 268 -9.38 -4.01 -17.66
CA LEU A 268 -10.11 -4.87 -18.60
C LEU A 268 -11.49 -4.28 -18.88
N TYR A 269 -12.32 -4.09 -17.84
CA TYR A 269 -13.67 -3.55 -17.96
C TYR A 269 -13.70 -2.10 -18.45
N GLY A 270 -12.76 -1.28 -18.03
CA GLY A 270 -12.64 0.11 -18.48
C GLY A 270 -12.10 0.25 -19.90
N GLY A 271 -11.37 -0.73 -20.42
CA GLY A 271 -10.88 -0.82 -21.78
C GLY A 271 -10.23 0.47 -22.32
N ARG A 272 -10.59 0.88 -23.53
CA ARG A 272 -10.06 2.12 -24.16
C ARG A 272 -10.43 3.38 -23.37
N ARG A 273 -11.56 3.40 -22.65
CA ARG A 273 -11.97 4.56 -21.85
C ARG A 273 -11.07 4.76 -20.66
N TYR A 274 -10.67 3.66 -19.99
CA TYR A 274 -9.70 3.66 -18.89
C TYR A 274 -8.35 4.23 -19.36
N LEU A 275 -7.81 3.76 -20.46
CA LEU A 275 -6.55 4.26 -21.02
C LEU A 275 -6.63 5.74 -21.39
N ARG A 276 -7.72 6.18 -22.05
CA ARG A 276 -7.94 7.61 -22.36
C ARG A 276 -8.03 8.48 -21.11
N ARG A 277 -8.63 7.98 -20.02
CA ARG A 277 -8.69 8.72 -18.74
C ARG A 277 -7.29 8.92 -18.16
N LEU A 278 -6.49 7.86 -18.13
CA LEU A 278 -5.10 7.91 -17.65
C LEU A 278 -4.24 8.83 -18.53
N SER A 279 -4.33 8.73 -19.86
CA SER A 279 -3.59 9.58 -20.79
C SER A 279 -3.92 11.06 -20.59
N ARG A 280 -5.21 11.41 -20.50
CA ARG A 280 -5.64 12.81 -20.24
C ARG A 280 -5.17 13.30 -18.86
N PHE A 281 -5.19 12.44 -17.86
CA PHE A 281 -4.70 12.80 -16.53
C PHE A 281 -3.19 13.05 -16.56
N ARG A 282 -2.39 12.15 -17.15
CA ARG A 282 -0.95 12.35 -17.38
C ARG A 282 -0.68 13.68 -18.06
N ASP A 283 -1.34 13.94 -19.23
CA ASP A 283 -1.11 15.14 -20.01
C ASP A 283 -1.44 16.42 -19.25
N ARG A 284 -2.45 16.38 -18.38
CA ARG A 284 -2.78 17.52 -17.51
C ARG A 284 -1.70 17.74 -16.45
N CYS A 285 -1.20 16.68 -15.79
CA CYS A 285 -0.16 16.78 -14.78
C CYS A 285 1.16 17.29 -15.35
N LEU A 286 1.51 16.95 -16.59
CA LEU A 286 2.76 17.35 -17.24
C LEU A 286 2.73 18.77 -17.83
N ARG A 287 1.59 19.43 -17.85
CA ARG A 287 1.43 20.81 -18.32
C ARG A 287 1.36 21.82 -17.17
N ALA A 288 1.16 21.35 -15.96
CA ALA A 288 1.06 22.15 -14.75
C ALA A 288 2.45 22.41 -14.13
#